data_1a5483f7b6a67d3dbf14385e655d245c
#
_entry.id   1a5483f7b6a67d3dbf14385e655d245c
#
_cell.length_a   1.000
_cell.length_b   1.000
_cell.length_c   1.000
_cell.angle_alpha   90.00
_cell.angle_beta   90.00
_cell.angle_gamma   90.00
#
_symmetry.space_group_name_H-M   'P 1'
#
loop_
_entity.id
_entity.type
_entity.pdbx_description
1 polymer ?
#
loop_
_entity_poly.entity_id
_entity_poly.type
_entity_poly.pdbx_seq_one_letter_code
_entity_poly.pdbx_strand_id
1 'polypeptide(L)'
;MMRAALTALAIATAAIPARGQSMSERLNDYPTEVRADYVFGCMAANGQSRDVLSKCACSIDVIASILPYDKYIQAETVLSLQQGSGEQLAMFKSAVVPRTMVADLRRAQAEAEMLCF
;
A
#
# COMPACT_ATOMS: atom_id res chain seq x y z
N MET A 1 -53.40 -42.95 -26.23
CA MET A 1 -52.67 -41.85 -26.80
C MET A 1 -52.06 -41.01 -25.68
N MET A 2 -50.84 -41.27 -25.29
CA MET A 2 -50.14 -40.52 -24.24
C MET A 2 -49.27 -39.41 -24.91
N ARG A 3 -49.59 -38.17 -24.61
CA ARG A 3 -48.81 -37.01 -25.02
C ARG A 3 -47.77 -36.73 -23.93
N ALA A 4 -46.50 -37.06 -24.22
CA ALA A 4 -45.38 -36.69 -23.41
C ALA A 4 -45.05 -35.21 -23.64
N ALA A 5 -45.23 -34.38 -22.61
CA ALA A 5 -44.80 -33.00 -22.60
C ALA A 5 -43.35 -32.93 -22.15
N LEU A 6 -42.42 -32.61 -23.09
CA LEU A 6 -41.02 -32.31 -22.76
C LEU A 6 -40.95 -30.88 -22.29
N THR A 7 -40.75 -30.70 -20.98
CA THR A 7 -40.38 -29.39 -20.39
C THR A 7 -38.87 -29.17 -20.55
N ALA A 8 -38.50 -28.27 -21.45
CA ALA A 8 -37.13 -27.83 -21.59
C ALA A 8 -36.74 -26.92 -20.43
N LEU A 9 -35.83 -27.39 -19.58
CA LEU A 9 -35.23 -26.60 -18.51
C LEU A 9 -34.14 -25.71 -19.09
N ALA A 10 -34.42 -24.42 -19.27
CA ALA A 10 -33.42 -23.43 -19.70
C ALA A 10 -32.50 -23.10 -18.51
N ILE A 11 -31.27 -23.58 -18.55
CA ILE A 11 -30.21 -23.21 -17.60
C ILE A 11 -29.64 -21.87 -18.04
N ALA A 12 -30.03 -20.79 -17.33
CA ALA A 12 -29.43 -19.48 -17.49
C ALA A 12 -28.04 -19.48 -16.87
N THR A 13 -26.99 -19.57 -17.69
CA THR A 13 -25.60 -19.38 -17.23
C THR A 13 -25.37 -17.91 -16.99
N ALA A 14 -25.38 -17.47 -15.73
CA ALA A 14 -24.96 -16.13 -15.35
C ALA A 14 -23.45 -15.99 -15.64
N ALA A 15 -23.10 -15.25 -16.67
CA ALA A 15 -21.72 -14.88 -16.93
C ALA A 15 -21.25 -13.89 -15.86
N ILE A 16 -20.45 -14.38 -14.88
CA ILE A 16 -19.78 -13.53 -13.90
C ILE A 16 -18.67 -12.78 -14.66
N PRO A 17 -18.68 -11.44 -14.69
CA PRO A 17 -17.58 -10.71 -15.32
C PRO A 17 -16.32 -10.96 -14.48
N ALA A 18 -15.35 -11.65 -15.07
CA ALA A 18 -14.01 -11.79 -14.49
C ALA A 18 -13.36 -10.39 -14.51
N ARG A 19 -13.39 -9.69 -13.38
CA ARG A 19 -12.59 -8.49 -13.20
C ARG A 19 -11.13 -8.94 -13.17
N GLY A 20 -10.42 -8.71 -14.24
CA GLY A 20 -8.99 -8.87 -14.29
C GLY A 20 -8.36 -7.86 -13.34
N GLN A 21 -7.81 -8.33 -12.22
CA GLN A 21 -6.98 -7.50 -11.36
C GLN A 21 -5.74 -7.09 -12.14
N SER A 22 -5.38 -5.80 -12.10
CA SER A 22 -4.15 -5.33 -12.72
C SER A 22 -2.94 -6.03 -12.06
N MET A 23 -1.86 -6.21 -12.83
CA MET A 23 -0.64 -6.82 -12.28
C MET A 23 -0.12 -6.04 -11.06
N SER A 24 -0.28 -4.73 -11.05
CA SER A 24 0.07 -3.88 -9.91
C SER A 24 -0.74 -4.18 -8.65
N GLU A 25 -2.03 -4.49 -8.77
CA GLU A 25 -2.87 -4.89 -7.63
C GLU A 25 -2.50 -6.27 -7.08
N ARG A 26 -1.92 -7.14 -7.90
CA ARG A 26 -1.44 -8.46 -7.47
C ARG A 26 -0.10 -8.42 -6.76
N LEU A 27 0.76 -7.48 -7.13
CA LEU A 27 2.12 -7.37 -6.61
C LEU A 27 2.23 -6.41 -5.45
N ASN A 28 1.28 -5.47 -5.34
CA ASN A 28 1.37 -4.36 -4.42
C ASN A 28 -0.02 -3.74 -4.23
N ASP A 29 -0.48 -3.66 -3.00
CA ASP A 29 -1.77 -3.05 -2.64
C ASP A 29 -1.73 -1.52 -2.55
N TYR A 30 -0.55 -0.90 -2.75
CA TYR A 30 -0.40 0.56 -2.68
C TYR A 30 -0.92 1.22 -3.95
N PRO A 31 -1.77 2.26 -3.84
CA PRO A 31 -2.18 3.06 -4.99
C PRO A 31 -0.98 3.71 -5.69
N THR A 32 -1.07 3.88 -7.00
CA THR A 32 -0.01 4.51 -7.80
C THR A 32 0.31 5.93 -7.31
N GLU A 33 -0.71 6.71 -6.93
CA GLU A 33 -0.54 8.05 -6.38
C GLU A 33 0.33 8.04 -5.12
N VAL A 34 0.08 7.13 -4.19
CA VAL A 34 0.85 7.01 -2.95
C VAL A 34 2.31 6.63 -3.24
N ARG A 35 2.54 5.73 -4.19
CA ARG A 35 3.89 5.36 -4.61
C ARG A 35 4.62 6.53 -5.29
N ALA A 36 3.92 7.26 -6.14
CA ALA A 36 4.47 8.44 -6.80
C ALA A 36 4.83 9.55 -5.79
N ASP A 37 3.96 9.77 -4.81
CA ASP A 37 4.21 10.74 -3.72
C ASP A 37 5.44 10.36 -2.89
N TYR A 38 5.58 9.10 -2.54
CA TYR A 38 6.77 8.61 -1.86
C TYR A 38 8.05 8.86 -2.68
N VAL A 39 8.03 8.52 -3.97
CA VAL A 39 9.17 8.73 -4.87
C VAL A 39 9.52 10.21 -4.98
N PHE A 40 8.51 11.08 -5.08
CA PHE A 40 8.71 12.52 -5.11
C PHE A 40 9.41 13.03 -3.85
N GLY A 41 8.95 12.64 -2.67
CA GLY A 41 9.56 13.01 -1.40
C GLY A 41 10.97 12.45 -1.23
N CYS A 42 11.18 11.19 -1.63
CA CYS A 42 12.48 10.53 -1.61
C CYS A 42 13.50 11.25 -2.52
N MET A 43 13.10 11.65 -3.72
CA MET A 43 13.97 12.41 -4.64
C MET A 43 14.25 13.82 -4.13
N ALA A 44 13.31 14.46 -3.44
CA ALA A 44 13.52 15.73 -2.80
C ALA A 44 14.65 15.67 -1.76
N ALA A 45 14.77 14.56 -1.04
CA ALA A 45 15.78 14.35 -0.02
C ALA A 45 17.15 13.85 -0.59
N ASN A 46 17.14 13.09 -1.69
CA ASN A 46 18.33 12.38 -2.17
C ASN A 46 18.86 12.89 -3.52
N GLY A 47 18.11 13.73 -4.22
CA GLY A 47 18.51 14.29 -5.52
C GLY A 47 17.57 13.94 -6.66
N GLN A 48 17.69 14.66 -7.77
CA GLN A 48 16.76 14.63 -8.91
C GLN A 48 17.31 13.84 -10.12
N SER A 49 18.29 12.98 -9.90
CA SER A 49 18.87 12.18 -10.96
C SER A 49 18.01 10.95 -11.29
N ARG A 50 18.23 10.38 -12.49
CA ARG A 50 17.55 9.15 -12.88
C ARG A 50 17.97 7.95 -12.01
N ASP A 51 19.20 7.94 -11.54
CA ASP A 51 19.68 6.93 -10.60
C ASP A 51 18.90 6.99 -9.27
N VAL A 52 18.73 8.19 -8.73
CA VAL A 52 17.94 8.40 -7.51
C VAL A 52 16.46 8.04 -7.74
N LEU A 53 15.88 8.34 -8.91
CA LEU A 53 14.54 7.88 -9.25
C LEU A 53 14.40 6.36 -9.14
N SER A 54 15.36 5.62 -9.72
CA SER A 54 15.35 4.16 -9.66
C SER A 54 15.49 3.62 -8.23
N LYS A 55 16.33 4.22 -7.41
CA LYS A 55 16.51 3.87 -6.00
C LYS A 55 15.25 4.16 -5.18
N CYS A 56 14.64 5.31 -5.38
CA CYS A 56 13.41 5.69 -4.69
C CYS A 56 12.21 4.79 -5.09
N ALA A 57 12.10 4.43 -6.36
CA ALA A 57 11.10 3.49 -6.84
C ALA A 57 11.31 2.08 -6.24
N CYS A 58 12.55 1.60 -6.22
CA CYS A 58 12.92 0.36 -5.54
C CYS A 58 12.50 0.40 -4.06
N SER A 59 12.77 1.50 -3.37
CA SER A 59 12.47 1.64 -1.93
C SER A 59 11.00 1.48 -1.61
N ILE A 60 10.11 2.14 -2.35
CA ILE A 60 8.67 1.99 -2.08
C ILE A 60 8.16 0.60 -2.45
N ASP A 61 8.72 -0.05 -3.46
CA ASP A 61 8.35 -1.42 -3.80
C ASP A 61 8.78 -2.41 -2.70
N VAL A 62 9.95 -2.23 -2.10
CA VAL A 62 10.41 -3.03 -0.96
C VAL A 62 9.53 -2.79 0.27
N ILE A 63 9.24 -1.54 0.61
CA ILE A 63 8.34 -1.19 1.72
C ILE A 63 6.98 -1.85 1.52
N ALA A 64 6.40 -1.75 0.34
CA ALA A 64 5.12 -2.34 0.02
C ALA A 64 5.10 -3.88 0.06
N SER A 65 6.24 -4.53 -0.15
CA SER A 65 6.38 -5.98 -0.01
C SER A 65 6.41 -6.45 1.45
N ILE A 66 6.77 -5.57 2.38
CA ILE A 66 6.95 -5.87 3.81
C ILE A 66 5.73 -5.41 4.62
N LEU A 67 5.25 -4.20 4.33
CA LEU A 67 4.22 -3.52 5.12
C LEU A 67 2.94 -3.37 4.30
N PRO A 68 1.80 -3.96 4.71
CA PRO A 68 0.52 -3.76 4.06
C PRO A 68 0.12 -2.27 4.00
N TYR A 69 -0.61 -1.87 2.97
CA TYR A 69 -0.96 -0.47 2.72
C TYR A 69 -1.70 0.19 3.89
N ASP A 70 -2.63 -0.51 4.54
CA ASP A 70 -3.35 -0.01 5.71
C ASP A 70 -2.40 0.32 6.87
N LYS A 71 -1.35 -0.46 7.06
CA LYS A 71 -0.32 -0.22 8.08
C LYS A 71 0.59 0.96 7.71
N TYR A 72 0.91 1.10 6.43
CA TYR A 72 1.65 2.25 5.91
C TYR A 72 0.90 3.56 6.18
N ILE A 73 -0.39 3.64 5.84
CA ILE A 73 -1.22 4.83 6.05
C ILE A 73 -1.36 5.15 7.54
N GLN A 74 -1.54 4.16 8.39
CA GLN A 74 -1.59 4.38 9.84
C GLN A 74 -0.28 4.98 10.36
N ALA A 75 0.85 4.46 9.94
CA ALA A 75 2.18 4.96 10.35
C ALA A 75 2.45 6.38 9.82
N GLU A 76 2.11 6.66 8.56
CA GLU A 76 2.22 8.00 7.97
C GLU A 76 1.35 9.03 8.71
N THR A 77 0.14 8.65 9.08
CA THR A 77 -0.77 9.49 9.88
C THR A 77 -0.17 9.79 11.24
N VAL A 78 0.40 8.78 11.93
CA VAL A 78 1.08 8.96 13.21
C VAL A 78 2.26 9.91 13.08
N LEU A 79 3.09 9.76 12.04
CA LEU A 79 4.24 10.64 11.79
C LEU A 79 3.80 12.09 11.55
N SER A 80 2.75 12.31 10.78
CA SER A 80 2.19 13.65 10.54
C SER A 80 1.71 14.30 11.83
N LEU A 81 1.05 13.54 12.69
CA LEU A 81 0.59 14.03 14.00
C LEU A 81 1.74 14.28 14.97
N GLN A 82 2.81 13.50 14.91
CA GLN A 82 4.01 13.69 15.75
C GLN A 82 4.79 14.95 15.39
N GLN A 83 4.62 15.51 14.21
CA GLN A 83 5.22 16.78 13.81
C GLN A 83 4.47 17.99 14.37
N GLY A 84 3.25 17.80 14.90
CA GLY A 84 2.48 18.84 15.54
C GLY A 84 2.98 19.17 16.96
N SER A 85 2.41 20.23 17.56
CA SER A 85 2.69 20.70 18.91
C SER A 85 1.43 20.72 19.77
N GLY A 86 1.60 20.67 21.11
CA GLY A 86 0.52 20.72 22.09
C GLY A 86 0.49 19.51 23.02
N GLU A 87 -0.21 19.63 24.15
CA GLU A 87 -0.27 18.60 25.18
C GLU A 87 -0.88 17.28 24.69
N GLN A 88 -1.97 17.34 23.92
CA GLN A 88 -2.62 16.16 23.36
C GLN A 88 -1.68 15.41 22.42
N LEU A 89 -0.91 16.12 21.60
CA LEU A 89 0.07 15.53 20.71
C LEU A 89 1.28 14.97 21.47
N ALA A 90 1.67 15.60 22.59
CA ALA A 90 2.72 15.08 23.46
C ALA A 90 2.32 13.73 24.08
N MET A 91 1.08 13.58 24.56
CA MET A 91 0.54 12.31 25.04
C MET A 91 0.49 11.24 23.94
N PHE A 92 0.07 11.61 22.74
CA PHE A 92 0.04 10.72 21.59
C PHE A 92 1.44 10.23 21.19
N LYS A 93 2.45 11.10 21.22
CA LYS A 93 3.86 10.74 20.96
C LYS A 93 4.41 9.70 21.91
N SER A 94 3.93 9.66 23.15
CA SER A 94 4.38 8.71 24.18
C SER A 94 3.60 7.41 24.21
N ALA A 95 2.47 7.29 23.49
CA ALA A 95 1.65 6.10 23.49
C ALA A 95 2.35 4.91 22.79
N VAL A 96 2.16 3.70 23.33
CA VAL A 96 2.84 2.48 22.84
C VAL A 96 2.38 2.09 21.45
N VAL A 97 1.06 2.12 21.16
CA VAL A 97 0.51 1.69 19.87
C VAL A 97 1.00 2.56 18.70
N PRO A 98 0.94 3.91 18.77
CA PRO A 98 1.53 4.76 17.73
C PRO A 98 3.03 4.53 17.52
N ARG A 99 3.79 4.33 18.58
CA ARG A 99 5.23 4.05 18.48
C ARG A 99 5.50 2.72 17.76
N THR A 100 4.70 1.71 18.01
CA THR A 100 4.82 0.42 17.32
C THR A 100 4.54 0.54 15.83
N MET A 101 3.51 1.30 15.45
CA MET A 101 3.18 1.56 14.04
C MET A 101 4.34 2.24 13.30
N VAL A 102 4.92 3.26 13.91
CA VAL A 102 6.09 3.97 13.35
C VAL A 102 7.31 3.06 13.30
N ALA A 103 7.54 2.23 14.31
CA ALA A 103 8.65 1.28 14.34
C ALA A 103 8.57 0.27 13.18
N ASP A 104 7.39 -0.22 12.85
CA ASP A 104 7.18 -1.13 11.73
C ASP A 104 7.50 -0.46 10.39
N LEU A 105 7.05 0.77 10.20
CA LEU A 105 7.41 1.56 9.02
C LEU A 105 8.92 1.81 8.95
N ARG A 106 9.55 2.22 10.05
CA ARG A 106 11.01 2.46 10.10
C ARG A 106 11.83 1.22 9.78
N ARG A 107 11.37 0.06 10.23
CA ARG A 107 12.00 -1.23 9.89
C ARG A 107 11.90 -1.52 8.40
N ALA A 108 10.73 -1.34 7.80
CA ALA A 108 10.53 -1.52 6.36
C ALA A 108 11.39 -0.55 5.53
N GLN A 109 11.48 0.71 5.97
CA GLN A 109 12.34 1.73 5.34
C GLN A 109 13.82 1.37 5.44
N ALA A 110 14.28 0.89 6.59
CA ALA A 110 15.68 0.47 6.77
C ALA A 110 16.05 -0.69 5.85
N GLU A 111 15.17 -1.66 5.68
CA GLU A 111 15.38 -2.75 4.73
C GLU A 111 15.40 -2.27 3.28
N ALA A 112 14.50 -1.38 2.92
CA ALA A 112 14.50 -0.76 1.60
C ALA A 112 15.80 0.01 1.33
N GLU A 113 16.30 0.75 2.30
CA GLU A 113 17.58 1.46 2.17
C GLU A 113 18.75 0.51 1.93
N MET A 114 18.81 -0.58 2.66
CA MET A 114 19.88 -1.59 2.47
C MET A 114 19.82 -2.28 1.10
N LEU A 115 18.63 -2.46 0.54
CA LEU A 115 18.46 -3.16 -0.74
C LEU A 115 18.55 -2.25 -1.96
N CYS A 116 18.22 -0.96 -1.81
CA CYS A 116 18.05 -0.04 -2.93
C CYS A 116 19.14 1.03 -3.05
N PHE A 117 19.85 1.32 -1.97
CA PHE A 117 20.92 2.32 -1.90
C PHE A 117 22.27 1.71 -1.57
#